data_d975e49209ee19502f013547c340f4dd
#
_entry.id   d975e49209ee19502f013547c340f4dd
#
_cell.length_a   1.000
_cell.length_b   1.000
_cell.length_c   1.000
_cell.angle_alpha   90.00
_cell.angle_beta   90.00
_cell.angle_gamma   90.00
#
_symmetry.space_group_name_H-M   'P 1'
#
loop_
_entity.id
_entity.type
_entity.pdbx_description
1 polymer ?
#
loop_
_entity_poly.entity_id
_entity_poly.type
_entity_poly.pdbx_seq_one_letter_code
_entity_poly.pdbx_strand_id
1 'polypeptide(L)'
;RKLPQIDVATECVEDMALAIYDGNQMMVRVKGVDDNFTELTHITDILVGDGQFSLHAGNLEYGVPGIRLAQEMGLGARWNGYMHLYAPRREGQLDLSSPSDGFVVDSLISPGVVFCVKQSKYDKNYILTSVTFARNLFGQQGMLSSLELRLKDGSDLGAVKKAIREIAGDKYVVRDRFEQQEDTFKIMQIEKMIAYIFLTFILMVACFNIVGSLSMLMIDKKDDVVTLRNLGATDRQIARIFL
;
A
#
# COMPACT_ATOMS: atom_id res chain seq x y z
N ARG A 1 -16.95 -4.56 -22.28
CA ARG A 1 -17.86 -3.71 -23.11
C ARG A 1 -19.37 -3.83 -22.80
N LYS A 2 -19.79 -4.70 -21.85
CA LYS A 2 -21.22 -4.86 -21.50
C LYS A 2 -21.73 -3.85 -20.46
N LEU A 3 -20.85 -3.10 -19.81
CA LEU A 3 -21.22 -2.12 -18.78
C LEU A 3 -20.85 -0.71 -19.25
N PRO A 4 -21.84 0.16 -19.52
CA PRO A 4 -21.61 1.51 -20.03
C PRO A 4 -20.96 2.46 -19.01
N GLN A 5 -20.94 2.05 -17.72
CA GLN A 5 -20.33 2.80 -16.62
C GLN A 5 -18.81 2.66 -16.56
N ILE A 6 -18.22 1.67 -17.27
CA ILE A 6 -16.77 1.50 -17.33
C ILE A 6 -16.21 2.50 -18.35
N ASP A 7 -15.26 3.30 -17.91
CA ASP A 7 -14.53 4.27 -18.74
C ASP A 7 -13.32 3.62 -19.39
N VAL A 8 -12.40 3.11 -18.56
CA VAL A 8 -11.15 2.46 -18.99
C VAL A 8 -11.03 1.08 -18.36
N ALA A 9 -10.50 0.13 -19.13
CA ALA A 9 -10.16 -1.21 -18.64
C ALA A 9 -8.73 -1.53 -19.10
N THR A 10 -7.88 -1.91 -18.16
CA THR A 10 -6.45 -2.19 -18.39
C THR A 10 -6.13 -3.60 -17.92
N GLU A 11 -5.50 -4.37 -18.77
CA GLU A 11 -4.99 -5.68 -18.45
C GLU A 11 -3.68 -5.56 -17.67
N CYS A 12 -3.55 -6.34 -16.60
CA CYS A 12 -2.35 -6.34 -15.78
C CYS A 12 -1.82 -7.75 -15.59
N VAL A 13 -0.51 -7.92 -15.77
CA VAL A 13 0.26 -9.10 -15.41
C VAL A 13 1.28 -8.70 -14.36
N GLU A 14 1.24 -9.34 -13.19
CA GLU A 14 2.07 -8.95 -12.06
C GLU A 14 2.66 -10.19 -11.39
N ASP A 15 3.99 -10.23 -11.27
CA ASP A 15 4.70 -11.28 -10.53
C ASP A 15 6.06 -10.77 -10.03
N MET A 16 6.75 -11.62 -9.25
CA MET A 16 8.06 -11.32 -8.67
C MET A 16 9.18 -11.72 -9.61
N ALA A 17 10.20 -10.87 -9.71
CA ALA A 17 11.43 -11.14 -10.43
C ALA A 17 12.64 -10.62 -9.65
N LEU A 18 13.82 -11.16 -9.93
CA LEU A 18 15.09 -10.63 -9.46
C LEU A 18 15.59 -9.62 -10.51
N ALA A 19 15.70 -8.35 -10.12
CA ALA A 19 16.32 -7.33 -10.94
C ALA A 19 17.80 -7.23 -10.64
N ILE A 20 18.61 -7.14 -11.70
CA ILE A 20 20.08 -6.98 -11.60
C ILE A 20 20.49 -5.80 -12.49
N TYR A 21 21.23 -4.86 -11.89
CA TYR A 21 21.81 -3.73 -12.59
C TYR A 21 23.11 -3.32 -11.93
N ASP A 22 24.19 -3.24 -12.71
CA ASP A 22 25.54 -2.80 -12.28
C ASP A 22 26.03 -3.47 -10.98
N GLY A 23 25.82 -4.78 -10.87
CA GLY A 23 26.20 -5.58 -9.70
C GLY A 23 25.21 -5.50 -8.51
N ASN A 24 24.30 -4.56 -8.50
CA ASN A 24 23.22 -4.50 -7.51
C ASN A 24 22.10 -5.46 -7.89
N GLN A 25 21.52 -6.14 -6.90
CA GLN A 25 20.42 -7.07 -7.11
C GLN A 25 19.32 -6.86 -6.09
N MET A 26 18.07 -6.93 -6.55
CA MET A 26 16.90 -6.72 -5.70
C MET A 26 15.71 -7.52 -6.18
N MET A 27 14.95 -8.12 -5.24
CA MET A 27 13.66 -8.73 -5.57
C MET A 27 12.64 -7.62 -5.81
N VAL A 28 12.03 -7.64 -6.98
CA VAL A 28 11.10 -6.63 -7.43
C VAL A 28 9.79 -7.26 -7.88
N ARG A 29 8.74 -6.47 -7.85
CA ARG A 29 7.45 -6.81 -8.41
C ARG A 29 7.32 -6.12 -9.76
N VAL A 30 7.31 -6.91 -10.82
CA VAL A 30 7.14 -6.40 -12.18
C VAL A 30 5.66 -6.39 -12.49
N LYS A 31 5.14 -5.22 -12.82
CA LYS A 31 3.74 -5.01 -13.22
C LYS A 31 3.71 -4.58 -14.68
N GLY A 32 3.33 -5.52 -15.54
CA GLY A 32 3.03 -5.24 -16.94
C GLY A 32 1.63 -4.66 -17.08
N VAL A 33 1.51 -3.56 -17.80
CA VAL A 33 0.26 -2.83 -18.03
C VAL A 33 0.10 -2.51 -19.51
N ASP A 34 -1.15 -2.28 -19.93
CA ASP A 34 -1.44 -1.84 -21.30
C ASP A 34 -1.10 -0.36 -21.52
N ASP A 35 -1.02 0.06 -22.77
CA ASP A 35 -0.73 1.45 -23.16
C ASP A 35 -1.77 2.46 -22.65
N ASN A 36 -3.01 2.01 -22.39
CA ASN A 36 -4.07 2.84 -21.84
C ASN A 36 -3.97 3.05 -20.31
N PHE A 37 -2.88 2.58 -19.68
CA PHE A 37 -2.65 2.74 -18.24
C PHE A 37 -2.56 4.20 -17.81
N THR A 38 -2.10 5.09 -18.68
CA THR A 38 -2.09 6.53 -18.43
C THR A 38 -3.50 7.12 -18.30
N GLU A 39 -4.44 6.57 -19.06
CA GLU A 39 -5.85 6.97 -18.96
C GLU A 39 -6.52 6.42 -17.70
N LEU A 40 -6.08 5.22 -17.24
CA LEU A 40 -6.59 4.61 -16.01
C LEU A 40 -6.14 5.38 -14.76
N THR A 41 -4.85 5.77 -14.69
CA THR A 41 -4.20 6.16 -13.43
C THR A 41 -3.56 7.51 -13.63
N HIS A 42 -3.69 8.51 -13.84
CA HIS A 42 -2.89 9.77 -13.87
C HIS A 42 -1.41 9.59 -13.49
N ILE A 43 -0.78 8.50 -14.02
CA ILE A 43 0.62 8.15 -13.69
C ILE A 43 1.59 9.30 -14.02
N THR A 44 1.29 10.09 -15.01
CA THR A 44 2.08 11.25 -15.45
C THR A 44 2.29 12.29 -14.35
N ASP A 45 1.35 12.41 -13.41
CA ASP A 45 1.41 13.41 -12.34
C ASP A 45 2.41 13.04 -11.22
N ILE A 46 2.85 11.79 -11.20
CA ILE A 46 3.75 11.25 -10.18
C ILE A 46 5.11 10.84 -10.74
N LEU A 47 5.41 11.20 -11.98
CA LEU A 47 6.70 10.93 -12.60
C LEU A 47 7.75 11.95 -12.16
N VAL A 48 8.99 11.45 -12.04
CA VAL A 48 10.18 12.25 -11.75
C VAL A 48 11.25 11.91 -12.78
N GLY A 49 11.77 12.92 -13.47
CA GLY A 49 12.79 12.78 -14.53
C GLY A 49 12.48 13.66 -15.73
N ASP A 50 13.36 13.63 -16.72
CA ASP A 50 13.28 14.47 -17.94
C ASP A 50 12.68 13.72 -19.15
N GLY A 51 12.35 12.44 -18.98
CA GLY A 51 11.76 11.60 -20.02
C GLY A 51 10.24 11.65 -20.04
N GLN A 52 9.65 10.70 -20.75
CA GLN A 52 8.21 10.53 -20.85
C GLN A 52 7.82 9.13 -20.44
N PHE A 53 6.60 8.96 -19.94
CA PHE A 53 6.06 7.64 -19.69
C PHE A 53 5.88 6.91 -21.00
N SER A 54 6.67 5.89 -21.20
CA SER A 54 6.57 4.98 -22.33
C SER A 54 6.91 3.59 -21.83
N LEU A 55 6.19 2.60 -22.32
CA LEU A 55 6.38 1.20 -21.94
C LEU A 55 7.23 0.46 -22.97
N HIS A 56 7.23 0.92 -24.21
CA HIS A 56 8.02 0.34 -25.32
C HIS A 56 8.30 1.37 -26.43
N ALA A 57 9.32 1.12 -27.23
CA ALA A 57 9.58 1.83 -28.47
C ALA A 57 10.15 0.83 -29.51
N GLY A 58 9.33 0.46 -30.48
CA GLY A 58 9.69 -0.61 -31.43
C GLY A 58 9.92 -1.93 -30.73
N ASN A 59 11.14 -2.44 -30.80
CA ASN A 59 11.53 -3.70 -30.14
C ASN A 59 12.18 -3.49 -28.75
N LEU A 60 12.24 -2.27 -28.27
CA LEU A 60 12.83 -1.94 -26.98
C LEU A 60 11.74 -1.85 -25.92
N GLU A 61 11.95 -2.56 -24.83
CA GLU A 61 11.04 -2.56 -23.67
C GLU A 61 11.58 -1.65 -22.58
N TYR A 62 10.72 -0.79 -22.08
CA TYR A 62 11.04 0.17 -21.05
C TYR A 62 10.59 -0.29 -19.67
N GLY A 63 11.42 0.04 -18.66
CA GLY A 63 11.08 -0.16 -17.26
C GLY A 63 10.97 1.18 -16.54
N VAL A 64 9.85 1.42 -15.88
CA VAL A 64 9.65 2.59 -15.02
C VAL A 64 9.67 2.12 -13.56
N PRO A 65 10.80 2.21 -12.85
CA PRO A 65 10.90 1.78 -11.46
C PRO A 65 10.33 2.84 -10.52
N GLY A 66 9.96 2.41 -9.31
CA GLY A 66 9.67 3.33 -8.23
C GLY A 66 10.94 4.07 -7.77
N ILE A 67 10.78 5.29 -7.30
CA ILE A 67 11.90 6.19 -6.98
C ILE A 67 12.88 5.59 -5.94
N ARG A 68 12.36 4.90 -4.92
CA ARG A 68 13.20 4.27 -3.90
C ARG A 68 13.93 3.05 -4.42
N LEU A 69 13.28 2.25 -5.26
CA LEU A 69 13.90 1.13 -5.95
C LEU A 69 15.06 1.63 -6.82
N ALA A 70 14.83 2.68 -7.59
CA ALA A 70 15.87 3.30 -8.41
C ALA A 70 17.06 3.75 -7.57
N GLN A 71 16.83 4.41 -6.43
CA GLN A 71 17.88 4.83 -5.51
C GLN A 71 18.67 3.67 -4.91
N GLU A 72 18.00 2.62 -4.43
CA GLU A 72 18.64 1.45 -3.80
C GLU A 72 19.45 0.63 -4.81
N MET A 73 19.02 0.58 -6.07
CA MET A 73 19.76 -0.10 -7.14
C MET A 73 20.86 0.77 -7.79
N GLY A 74 21.00 2.02 -7.37
CA GLY A 74 21.94 2.95 -7.99
C GLY A 74 21.49 3.43 -9.37
N LEU A 75 20.21 3.29 -9.70
CA LEU A 75 19.60 3.83 -10.90
C LEU A 75 19.31 5.33 -10.69
N GLY A 76 19.63 6.17 -11.66
CA GLY A 76 19.05 7.52 -11.74
C GLY A 76 17.65 7.46 -12.36
N ALA A 77 16.99 8.61 -12.51
CA ALA A 77 15.78 8.69 -13.34
C ALA A 77 16.05 8.20 -14.77
N ARG A 78 17.25 8.44 -15.25
CA ARG A 78 17.79 7.88 -16.49
C ARG A 78 19.04 7.07 -16.17
N TRP A 79 19.01 5.78 -16.46
CA TRP A 79 20.18 4.88 -16.35
C TRP A 79 20.65 4.45 -17.75
N ASN A 80 21.91 4.07 -17.86
CA ASN A 80 22.50 3.60 -19.09
C ASN A 80 22.56 2.07 -19.13
N GLY A 81 22.35 1.49 -20.32
CA GLY A 81 22.38 0.03 -20.49
C GLY A 81 21.10 -0.68 -20.09
N TYR A 82 21.24 -1.95 -19.77
CA TYR A 82 20.12 -2.85 -19.54
C TYR A 82 20.02 -3.23 -18.06
N MET A 83 18.80 -3.19 -17.55
CA MET A 83 18.45 -3.84 -16.30
C MET A 83 17.91 -5.23 -16.60
N HIS A 84 18.58 -6.25 -16.11
CA HIS A 84 18.19 -7.65 -16.35
C HIS A 84 17.20 -8.11 -15.30
N LEU A 85 16.12 -8.76 -15.76
CA LEU A 85 15.10 -9.36 -14.92
C LEU A 85 15.14 -10.87 -15.06
N TYR A 86 15.20 -11.55 -13.92
CA TYR A 86 15.22 -13.00 -13.82
C TYR A 86 13.91 -13.47 -13.18
N ALA A 87 13.10 -14.21 -13.92
CA ALA A 87 11.89 -14.83 -13.41
C ALA A 87 12.00 -16.35 -13.43
N PRO A 88 11.54 -17.07 -12.40
CA PRO A 88 11.56 -18.53 -12.41
C PRO A 88 10.65 -19.06 -13.52
N ARG A 89 11.11 -20.05 -14.25
CA ARG A 89 10.26 -20.77 -15.24
C ARG A 89 9.14 -21.49 -14.52
N ARG A 90 7.93 -21.36 -15.03
CA ARG A 90 6.76 -22.06 -14.47
C ARG A 90 6.64 -23.49 -14.97
N GLU A 91 7.21 -23.80 -16.13
CA GLU A 91 7.18 -25.11 -16.77
C GLU A 91 8.60 -25.63 -16.95
N GLY A 92 8.79 -26.91 -16.66
CA GLY A 92 10.05 -27.61 -16.78
C GLY A 92 10.55 -28.20 -15.46
N GLN A 93 11.32 -29.28 -15.55
CA GLN A 93 12.08 -29.81 -14.41
C GLN A 93 13.31 -28.92 -14.20
N LEU A 94 13.55 -28.51 -12.96
CA LEU A 94 14.82 -27.87 -12.59
C LEU A 94 15.95 -28.89 -12.79
N ASP A 95 16.80 -28.64 -13.77
CA ASP A 95 18.04 -29.41 -13.90
C ASP A 95 19.04 -28.84 -12.91
N LEU A 96 19.36 -29.63 -11.89
CA LEU A 96 20.33 -29.27 -10.86
C LEU A 96 21.76 -29.09 -11.40
N SER A 97 22.04 -29.60 -12.61
CA SER A 97 23.33 -29.43 -13.29
C SER A 97 23.46 -28.07 -14.00
N SER A 98 22.34 -27.40 -14.29
CA SER A 98 22.30 -26.07 -14.92
C SER A 98 21.25 -25.17 -14.24
N PRO A 99 21.52 -24.64 -13.05
CA PRO A 99 20.54 -23.81 -12.32
C PRO A 99 20.08 -22.57 -13.08
N SER A 100 20.88 -22.07 -14.01
CA SER A 100 20.55 -20.92 -14.88
C SER A 100 19.39 -21.20 -15.82
N ASP A 101 19.20 -22.46 -16.23
CA ASP A 101 18.14 -22.85 -17.17
C ASP A 101 16.75 -22.81 -16.51
N GLY A 102 16.69 -22.72 -15.18
CA GLY A 102 15.46 -22.54 -14.40
C GLY A 102 14.88 -21.13 -14.45
N PHE A 103 15.55 -20.18 -15.09
CA PHE A 103 15.11 -18.79 -15.18
C PHE A 103 14.84 -18.36 -16.61
N VAL A 104 13.83 -17.51 -16.78
CA VAL A 104 13.68 -16.66 -17.97
C VAL A 104 14.38 -15.36 -17.69
N VAL A 105 15.21 -14.90 -18.60
CA VAL A 105 15.95 -13.64 -18.45
C VAL A 105 15.52 -12.71 -19.57
N ASP A 106 15.14 -11.52 -19.22
CA ASP A 106 14.84 -10.46 -20.19
C ASP A 106 15.31 -9.12 -19.63
N SER A 107 15.30 -8.07 -20.45
CA SER A 107 16.00 -6.83 -20.13
C SER A 107 15.14 -5.61 -20.44
N LEU A 108 15.21 -4.64 -19.52
CA LEU A 108 14.55 -3.34 -19.66
C LEU A 108 15.58 -2.22 -19.79
N ILE A 109 15.21 -1.18 -20.51
CA ILE A 109 15.98 0.07 -20.59
C ILE A 109 15.21 1.23 -19.96
N SER A 110 15.91 2.33 -19.71
CA SER A 110 15.33 3.53 -19.07
C SER A 110 14.53 4.37 -20.04
N PRO A 111 13.29 4.74 -19.73
CA PRO A 111 12.56 5.77 -20.43
C PRO A 111 12.91 7.20 -19.96
N GLY A 112 13.83 7.34 -18.99
CA GLY A 112 14.24 8.62 -18.42
C GLY A 112 13.33 9.15 -17.32
N VAL A 113 12.47 8.31 -16.77
CA VAL A 113 11.55 8.63 -15.66
C VAL A 113 11.44 7.50 -14.66
N VAL A 114 11.16 7.87 -13.41
CA VAL A 114 10.77 6.98 -12.32
C VAL A 114 9.45 7.48 -11.73
N PHE A 115 8.67 6.62 -11.09
CA PHE A 115 7.44 7.05 -10.43
C PHE A 115 7.63 7.24 -8.92
N CYS A 116 6.85 8.15 -8.32
CA CYS A 116 6.85 8.44 -6.88
C CYS A 116 5.41 8.57 -6.35
N VAL A 117 4.90 7.50 -5.77
CA VAL A 117 3.55 7.46 -5.14
C VAL A 117 3.58 7.98 -3.70
N LYS A 118 4.77 8.17 -3.12
CA LYS A 118 5.01 8.47 -1.69
C LYS A 118 4.53 7.37 -0.74
N GLN A 119 4.47 6.14 -1.23
CA GLN A 119 4.17 4.94 -0.45
C GLN A 119 5.31 3.93 -0.63
N SER A 120 5.98 3.56 0.48
CA SER A 120 7.15 2.69 0.46
C SER A 120 6.90 1.35 -0.22
N LYS A 121 5.69 0.80 -0.09
CA LYS A 121 5.28 -0.46 -0.71
C LYS A 121 5.44 -0.43 -2.24
N TYR A 122 5.06 0.67 -2.87
CA TYR A 122 5.13 0.82 -4.32
C TYR A 122 6.48 1.38 -4.77
N ASP A 123 6.94 2.45 -4.13
CA ASP A 123 8.16 3.17 -4.52
C ASP A 123 9.43 2.32 -4.40
N LYS A 124 9.42 1.29 -3.52
CA LYS A 124 10.58 0.43 -3.27
C LYS A 124 10.56 -0.87 -4.07
N ASN A 125 9.38 -1.39 -4.41
CA ASN A 125 9.29 -2.78 -4.87
C ASN A 125 8.79 -2.93 -6.30
N TYR A 126 8.26 -1.89 -6.94
CA TYR A 126 7.58 -2.03 -8.23
C TYR A 126 8.39 -1.48 -9.39
N ILE A 127 8.28 -2.20 -10.52
CA ILE A 127 8.69 -1.75 -11.85
C ILE A 127 7.47 -1.87 -12.77
N LEU A 128 7.11 -0.79 -13.45
CA LEU A 128 6.10 -0.79 -14.49
C LEU A 128 6.75 -1.06 -15.85
N THR A 129 6.11 -1.89 -16.67
CA THR A 129 6.55 -2.22 -18.03
C THR A 129 5.36 -2.60 -18.90
N SER A 130 5.57 -2.99 -20.15
CA SER A 130 4.49 -3.44 -21.04
C SER A 130 3.90 -4.78 -20.58
N VAL A 131 2.60 -4.97 -20.80
CA VAL A 131 1.94 -6.25 -20.51
C VAL A 131 2.53 -7.39 -21.36
N THR A 132 2.98 -7.09 -22.56
CA THR A 132 3.62 -8.06 -23.48
C THR A 132 4.94 -8.53 -22.89
N PHE A 133 5.79 -7.63 -22.44
CA PHE A 133 7.04 -7.97 -21.77
C PHE A 133 6.81 -8.86 -20.54
N ALA A 134 5.88 -8.45 -19.66
CA ALA A 134 5.60 -9.22 -18.45
C ALA A 134 5.06 -10.62 -18.75
N ARG A 135 4.20 -10.76 -19.80
CA ARG A 135 3.73 -12.08 -20.25
C ARG A 135 4.87 -12.98 -20.74
N ASN A 136 5.80 -12.42 -21.47
CA ASN A 136 6.96 -13.17 -21.97
C ASN A 136 7.87 -13.58 -20.81
N LEU A 137 8.20 -12.64 -19.92
CA LEU A 137 9.08 -12.87 -18.77
C LEU A 137 8.52 -13.96 -17.84
N PHE A 138 7.21 -13.93 -17.56
CA PHE A 138 6.58 -14.87 -16.62
C PHE A 138 5.97 -16.11 -17.26
N GLY A 139 6.07 -16.27 -18.59
CA GLY A 139 5.47 -17.39 -19.32
C GLY A 139 3.93 -17.44 -19.19
N GLN A 140 3.28 -16.27 -19.07
CA GLN A 140 1.83 -16.15 -18.85
C GLN A 140 1.08 -15.72 -20.12
N GLN A 141 1.34 -16.39 -21.22
CA GLN A 141 0.67 -16.08 -22.49
C GLN A 141 -0.84 -16.29 -22.39
N GLY A 142 -1.61 -15.23 -22.72
CA GLY A 142 -3.07 -15.25 -22.67
C GLY A 142 -3.69 -15.25 -21.27
N MET A 143 -2.87 -15.10 -20.22
CA MET A 143 -3.33 -14.97 -18.83
C MET A 143 -3.23 -13.53 -18.33
N LEU A 144 -3.99 -13.24 -17.27
CA LEU A 144 -3.99 -11.97 -16.57
C LEU A 144 -3.85 -12.24 -15.06
N SER A 145 -3.10 -11.39 -14.37
CA SER A 145 -3.11 -11.36 -12.90
C SER A 145 -4.31 -10.59 -12.39
N SER A 146 -4.66 -9.49 -13.06
CA SER A 146 -5.83 -8.66 -12.74
C SER A 146 -6.31 -7.87 -13.94
N LEU A 147 -7.59 -7.47 -13.89
CA LEU A 147 -8.19 -6.48 -14.76
C LEU A 147 -8.52 -5.25 -13.93
N GLU A 148 -7.86 -4.13 -14.22
CA GLU A 148 -8.11 -2.88 -13.52
C GLU A 148 -9.11 -2.03 -14.30
N LEU A 149 -10.11 -1.50 -13.59
CA LEU A 149 -11.23 -0.79 -14.19
C LEU A 149 -11.35 0.61 -13.58
N ARG A 150 -11.49 1.61 -14.44
CA ARG A 150 -11.91 2.95 -14.06
C ARG A 150 -13.39 3.14 -14.41
N LEU A 151 -14.15 3.66 -13.47
CA LEU A 151 -15.55 4.00 -13.67
C LEU A 151 -15.68 5.46 -14.11
N LYS A 152 -16.71 5.75 -14.88
CA LYS A 152 -17.11 7.13 -15.20
C LYS A 152 -17.51 7.87 -13.94
N ASP A 153 -17.26 9.17 -13.92
CA ASP A 153 -17.62 10.03 -12.81
C ASP A 153 -19.14 9.98 -12.55
N GLY A 154 -19.50 9.90 -11.26
CA GLY A 154 -20.90 9.81 -10.84
C GLY A 154 -21.53 8.41 -10.92
N SER A 155 -20.75 7.36 -11.30
CA SER A 155 -21.26 5.98 -11.29
C SER A 155 -21.38 5.44 -9.86
N ASP A 156 -22.48 4.72 -9.58
CA ASP A 156 -22.63 3.99 -8.31
C ASP A 156 -21.70 2.78 -8.26
N LEU A 157 -20.66 2.89 -7.44
CA LEU A 157 -19.67 1.83 -7.23
C LEU A 157 -20.31 0.52 -6.77
N GLY A 158 -21.31 0.58 -5.89
CA GLY A 158 -21.99 -0.61 -5.35
C GLY A 158 -22.74 -1.37 -6.42
N ALA A 159 -23.51 -0.65 -7.23
CA ALA A 159 -24.28 -1.24 -8.32
C ALA A 159 -23.38 -1.85 -9.39
N VAL A 160 -22.33 -1.13 -9.79
CA VAL A 160 -21.35 -1.64 -10.79
C VAL A 160 -20.61 -2.87 -10.27
N LYS A 161 -20.16 -2.85 -9.02
CA LYS A 161 -19.48 -3.98 -8.38
C LYS A 161 -20.35 -5.24 -8.36
N LYS A 162 -21.63 -5.08 -8.04
CA LYS A 162 -22.61 -6.19 -8.08
C LYS A 162 -22.76 -6.74 -9.49
N ALA A 163 -22.95 -5.88 -10.48
CA ALA A 163 -23.05 -6.28 -11.88
C ALA A 163 -21.79 -6.98 -12.40
N ILE A 164 -20.59 -6.51 -12.01
CA ILE A 164 -19.34 -7.18 -12.37
C ILE A 164 -19.26 -8.57 -11.72
N ARG A 165 -19.64 -8.72 -10.44
CA ARG A 165 -19.68 -10.03 -9.76
C ARG A 165 -20.63 -11.02 -10.43
N GLU A 166 -21.81 -10.56 -10.87
CA GLU A 166 -22.78 -11.39 -11.60
C GLU A 166 -22.21 -11.89 -12.95
N ILE A 167 -21.41 -11.05 -13.64
CA ILE A 167 -20.79 -11.41 -14.93
C ILE A 167 -19.57 -12.31 -14.71
N ALA A 168 -18.74 -12.00 -13.72
CA ALA A 168 -17.48 -12.69 -13.45
C ALA A 168 -17.68 -14.06 -12.79
N GLY A 169 -18.79 -14.24 -12.06
CA GLY A 169 -19.06 -15.45 -11.27
C GLY A 169 -18.11 -15.61 -10.10
N ASP A 170 -18.18 -16.78 -9.44
CA ASP A 170 -17.41 -17.08 -8.22
C ASP A 170 -15.91 -17.31 -8.45
N LYS A 171 -15.47 -17.35 -9.71
CA LYS A 171 -14.05 -17.58 -10.05
C LYS A 171 -13.16 -16.36 -9.82
N TYR A 172 -13.75 -15.17 -9.78
CA TYR A 172 -12.99 -13.93 -9.70
C TYR A 172 -13.38 -13.10 -8.47
N VAL A 173 -12.36 -12.51 -7.82
CA VAL A 173 -12.57 -11.63 -6.69
C VAL A 173 -12.63 -10.19 -7.19
N VAL A 174 -13.76 -9.53 -6.99
CA VAL A 174 -13.95 -8.11 -7.35
C VAL A 174 -13.69 -7.27 -6.11
N ARG A 175 -12.62 -6.48 -6.13
CA ARG A 175 -12.21 -5.59 -5.05
C ARG A 175 -12.26 -4.13 -5.50
N ASP A 176 -12.78 -3.27 -4.66
CA ASP A 176 -12.64 -1.83 -4.86
C ASP A 176 -11.31 -1.32 -4.28
N ARG A 177 -11.03 -0.03 -4.51
CA ARG A 177 -9.78 0.60 -4.04
C ARG A 177 -9.59 0.51 -2.53
N PHE A 178 -10.65 0.54 -1.75
CA PHE A 178 -10.58 0.45 -0.29
C PHE A 178 -10.31 -0.98 0.16
N GLU A 179 -10.93 -1.97 -0.46
CA GLU A 179 -10.71 -3.39 -0.18
C GLU A 179 -9.31 -3.85 -0.60
N GLN A 180 -8.70 -3.24 -1.62
CA GLN A 180 -7.29 -3.51 -1.98
C GLN A 180 -6.30 -3.04 -0.91
N GLN A 181 -6.68 -2.06 -0.10
CA GLN A 181 -5.88 -1.53 1.00
C GLN A 181 -6.36 -2.01 2.38
N GLU A 182 -7.18 -3.05 2.43
CA GLU A 182 -7.78 -3.58 3.68
C GLU A 182 -6.73 -3.87 4.75
N ASP A 183 -5.57 -4.40 4.37
CA ASP A 183 -4.49 -4.69 5.31
C ASP A 183 -3.95 -3.41 5.97
N THR A 184 -3.83 -2.33 5.21
CA THR A 184 -3.41 -1.02 5.74
C THR A 184 -4.46 -0.46 6.70
N PHE A 185 -5.74 -0.58 6.37
CA PHE A 185 -6.83 -0.14 7.25
C PHE A 185 -6.91 -0.98 8.54
N LYS A 186 -6.68 -2.30 8.46
CA LYS A 186 -6.61 -3.17 9.64
C LYS A 186 -5.47 -2.76 10.58
N ILE A 187 -4.28 -2.47 10.03
CA ILE A 187 -3.15 -1.98 10.82
C ILE A 187 -3.51 -0.67 11.52
N MET A 188 -4.10 0.30 10.81
CA MET A 188 -4.55 1.56 11.40
C MET A 188 -5.60 1.37 12.51
N GLN A 189 -6.50 0.40 12.39
CA GLN A 189 -7.47 0.08 13.42
C GLN A 189 -6.80 -0.50 14.67
N ILE A 190 -5.82 -1.40 14.49
CA ILE A 190 -5.03 -1.97 15.58
C ILE A 190 -4.23 -0.87 16.28
N GLU A 191 -3.57 0.03 15.56
CA GLU A 191 -2.85 1.18 16.13
C GLU A 191 -3.77 2.08 16.97
N LYS A 192 -4.97 2.38 16.47
CA LYS A 192 -5.98 3.14 17.23
C LYS A 192 -6.39 2.41 18.50
N MET A 193 -6.64 1.12 18.43
CA MET A 193 -7.02 0.32 19.60
C MET A 193 -5.92 0.34 20.66
N ILE A 194 -4.67 0.17 20.27
CA ILE A 194 -3.51 0.25 21.14
C ILE A 194 -3.42 1.64 21.79
N ALA A 195 -3.58 2.71 20.99
CA ALA A 195 -3.57 4.08 21.50
C ALA A 195 -4.67 4.32 22.54
N TYR A 196 -5.88 3.82 22.35
CA TYR A 196 -6.97 3.91 23.33
C TYR A 196 -6.66 3.17 24.62
N ILE A 197 -6.05 1.97 24.55
CA ILE A 197 -5.63 1.22 25.74
C ILE A 197 -4.60 2.02 26.54
N PHE A 198 -3.58 2.58 25.89
CA PHE A 198 -2.58 3.41 26.56
C PHE A 198 -3.19 4.68 27.16
N LEU A 199 -4.08 5.36 26.44
CA LEU A 199 -4.76 6.55 26.93
C LEU A 199 -5.60 6.22 28.19
N THR A 200 -6.33 5.11 28.17
CA THR A 200 -7.12 4.65 29.32
C THR A 200 -6.23 4.35 30.50
N PHE A 201 -5.07 3.72 30.28
CA PHE A 201 -4.12 3.42 31.34
C PHE A 201 -3.54 4.71 31.97
N ILE A 202 -3.14 5.67 31.15
CA ILE A 202 -2.66 6.99 31.61
C ILE A 202 -3.75 7.70 32.42
N LEU A 203 -4.99 7.69 31.92
CA LEU A 203 -6.12 8.28 32.63
C LEU A 203 -6.35 7.61 34.00
N MET A 204 -6.25 6.28 34.04
CA MET A 204 -6.37 5.51 35.29
C MET A 204 -5.31 5.95 36.32
N VAL A 205 -4.04 6.05 35.89
CA VAL A 205 -2.94 6.52 36.75
C VAL A 205 -3.19 7.95 37.24
N ALA A 206 -3.65 8.84 36.36
CA ALA A 206 -4.01 10.21 36.73
C ALA A 206 -5.14 10.26 37.78
N CYS A 207 -6.17 9.42 37.62
CA CYS A 207 -7.25 9.32 38.63
C CYS A 207 -6.73 8.86 39.99
N PHE A 208 -5.83 7.86 40.04
CA PHE A 208 -5.23 7.43 41.31
C PHE A 208 -4.41 8.54 41.98
N ASN A 209 -3.66 9.32 41.21
CA ASN A 209 -2.92 10.45 41.72
C ASN A 209 -3.86 11.53 42.32
N ILE A 210 -4.97 11.82 41.63
CA ILE A 210 -5.97 12.78 42.14
C ILE A 210 -6.60 12.27 43.45
N VAL A 211 -7.00 10.99 43.48
CA VAL A 211 -7.59 10.38 44.70
C VAL A 211 -6.58 10.41 45.85
N GLY A 212 -5.31 10.11 45.60
CA GLY A 212 -4.25 10.16 46.59
C GLY A 212 -4.06 11.57 47.14
N SER A 213 -3.99 12.58 46.27
CA SER A 213 -3.85 13.99 46.63
C SER A 213 -5.05 14.50 47.45
N LEU A 214 -6.28 14.18 47.01
CA LEU A 214 -7.50 14.53 47.75
C LEU A 214 -7.56 13.85 49.11
N SER A 215 -7.16 12.58 49.19
CA SER A 215 -7.14 11.85 50.47
C SER A 215 -6.18 12.49 51.47
N MET A 216 -4.99 12.91 51.00
CA MET A 216 -4.03 13.62 51.86
C MET A 216 -4.58 14.95 52.34
N LEU A 217 -5.18 15.75 51.45
CA LEU A 217 -5.83 17.01 51.80
C LEU A 217 -6.94 16.83 52.85
N MET A 218 -7.75 15.76 52.69
CA MET A 218 -8.82 15.43 53.65
C MET A 218 -8.27 15.07 55.02
N ILE A 219 -7.13 14.39 55.11
CA ILE A 219 -6.47 14.03 56.37
C ILE A 219 -5.94 15.31 57.04
N ASP A 220 -5.26 16.17 56.29
CA ASP A 220 -4.71 17.42 56.80
C ASP A 220 -5.81 18.38 57.31
N LYS A 221 -6.99 18.34 56.71
CA LYS A 221 -8.13 19.19 57.03
C LYS A 221 -9.17 18.54 57.97
N LYS A 222 -8.84 17.39 58.57
CA LYS A 222 -9.77 16.65 59.41
C LYS A 222 -10.32 17.46 60.59
N ASP A 223 -9.48 18.25 61.24
CA ASP A 223 -9.87 19.06 62.42
C ASP A 223 -10.78 20.23 62.01
N ASP A 224 -10.55 20.80 60.83
CA ASP A 224 -11.42 21.83 60.25
C ASP A 224 -12.82 21.26 59.93
N VAL A 225 -12.87 20.04 59.38
CA VAL A 225 -14.12 19.30 59.08
C VAL A 225 -14.92 19.03 60.39
N VAL A 226 -14.24 18.61 61.47
CA VAL A 226 -14.89 18.37 62.76
C VAL A 226 -15.46 19.67 63.31
N THR A 227 -14.72 20.75 63.19
CA THR A 227 -15.19 22.11 63.67
C THR A 227 -16.43 22.57 62.92
N LEU A 228 -16.44 22.41 61.54
CA LEU A 228 -17.60 22.75 60.71
C LEU A 228 -18.83 21.88 61.05
N ARG A 229 -18.63 20.60 61.35
CA ARG A 229 -19.70 19.69 61.79
C ARG A 229 -20.28 20.08 63.11
N ASN A 230 -19.45 20.52 64.11
CA ASN A 230 -19.89 21.01 65.40
C ASN A 230 -20.66 22.34 65.30
N LEU A 231 -20.39 23.14 64.25
CA LEU A 231 -21.13 24.36 63.92
C LEU A 231 -22.46 24.09 63.16
N GLY A 232 -22.78 22.80 62.91
CA GLY A 232 -24.06 22.38 62.31
C GLY A 232 -24.01 22.17 60.76
N ALA A 233 -22.82 22.15 60.16
CA ALA A 233 -22.71 21.88 58.72
C ALA A 233 -23.05 20.43 58.41
N THR A 234 -23.87 20.22 57.38
CA THR A 234 -24.22 18.87 56.86
C THR A 234 -23.09 18.29 56.01
N ASP A 235 -22.99 16.96 55.91
CA ASP A 235 -21.97 16.28 55.11
C ASP A 235 -21.99 16.70 53.61
N ARG A 236 -23.15 17.08 53.05
CA ARG A 236 -23.28 17.62 51.71
C ARG A 236 -22.67 19.01 51.54
N GLN A 237 -22.78 19.87 52.56
CA GLN A 237 -22.16 21.19 52.55
C GLN A 237 -20.65 21.10 52.70
N ILE A 238 -20.16 20.20 53.55
CA ILE A 238 -18.73 19.91 53.71
C ILE A 238 -18.14 19.34 52.39
N ALA A 239 -18.80 18.37 51.78
CA ALA A 239 -18.35 17.80 50.49
C ALA A 239 -18.27 18.86 49.39
N ARG A 240 -19.18 19.85 49.38
CA ARG A 240 -19.18 20.95 48.39
C ARG A 240 -18.05 21.95 48.55
N ILE A 241 -17.42 21.99 49.72
CA ILE A 241 -16.25 22.86 50.01
C ILE A 241 -14.96 22.22 49.45
N PHE A 242 -14.91 20.87 49.40
CA PHE A 242 -13.73 20.09 48.96
C PHE A 242 -13.79 19.60 47.50
N LEU A 243 -14.90 19.78 46.80
CA LEU A 243 -15.08 19.51 45.39
C LEU A 243 -15.07 20.79 44.55
#